data_2e0923c4da0de7343f3d53da274d30dd
#
_entry.id   2e0923c4da0de7343f3d53da274d30dd
#
_cell.length_a   1.000
_cell.length_b   1.000
_cell.length_c   1.000
_cell.angle_alpha   90.00
_cell.angle_beta   90.00
_cell.angle_gamma   90.00
#
_symmetry.space_group_name_H-M   'P 1'
#
loop_
_entity.id
_entity.type
_entity.pdbx_description
1 polymer ?
#
loop_
_entity_poly.entity_id
_entity_poly.type
_entity_poly.pdbx_seq_one_letter_code
_entity_poly.pdbx_strand_id
1 'polypeptide(L)'
;MRSKNATIKSKRSKRTGKSAGATNTKSEDKNSNDGKIFVPSLILQFMPQILAKLPITILMTFVSAAIGLVLGFGIALAKIKKDSGLSQFFTLFVSFMRGTPQLVQLFLAFCGFPVFVKWINQQFGWSIDTNQIPALVYVFIAFGLNEAAYTSEIFRSAILSVDNSEVEAAKSIGLTNFQTMWRIVLPSALVVALPNLGNSLLSLLKGTSLAFTVTIVDVMGQTRILAGSNLCFFEGYIAVAIIYWICCLVIEFSFSFF
;
A
#
# COMPACT_ATOMS: atom_id res chain seq x y z
N MET A 1 47.75 59.57 -6.13
CA MET A 1 47.16 60.50 -7.13
C MET A 1 45.67 60.35 -7.14
N ARG A 2 45.01 61.33 -6.52
CA ARG A 2 43.96 62.24 -7.04
C ARG A 2 42.82 61.52 -7.79
N SER A 3 41.65 61.47 -7.15
CA SER A 3 40.57 62.50 -7.09
C SER A 3 39.62 62.38 -8.29
N LYS A 4 38.33 62.15 -8.10
CA LYS A 4 37.31 63.21 -8.05
C LYS A 4 35.88 62.61 -7.80
N ASN A 5 35.25 63.22 -6.83
CA ASN A 5 33.80 63.25 -6.57
C ASN A 5 33.04 63.85 -7.76
N ALA A 6 31.83 63.37 -7.98
CA ALA A 6 30.78 64.20 -8.54
C ALA A 6 29.42 63.76 -8.03
N THR A 7 28.90 64.53 -7.10
CA THR A 7 27.51 64.64 -6.63
C THR A 7 26.64 65.25 -7.73
N ILE A 8 25.45 64.59 -8.04
CA ILE A 8 24.41 65.35 -8.71
C ILE A 8 23.08 65.09 -7.94
N LYS A 9 22.55 66.23 -7.50
CA LYS A 9 21.32 66.52 -6.79
C LYS A 9 20.07 66.29 -7.66
N SER A 10 19.01 65.76 -7.02
CA SER A 10 17.62 66.26 -7.04
C SER A 10 16.93 66.50 -8.38
N LYS A 11 15.78 65.77 -8.56
CA LYS A 11 14.51 66.47 -8.88
C LYS A 11 13.30 65.65 -8.41
N ARG A 12 12.60 66.23 -7.50
CA ARG A 12 11.30 65.94 -6.96
C ARG A 12 10.25 66.28 -8.06
N SER A 13 9.40 65.34 -8.43
CA SER A 13 8.13 65.68 -9.12
C SER A 13 7.00 64.86 -8.51
N LYS A 14 6.14 65.52 -7.78
CA LYS A 14 4.81 65.06 -7.39
C LYS A 14 3.94 64.96 -8.65
N ARG A 15 3.28 63.83 -8.86
CA ARG A 15 1.99 63.81 -9.58
C ARG A 15 1.06 62.84 -8.91
N THR A 16 0.02 63.40 -8.39
CA THR A 16 -1.24 62.80 -7.94
C THR A 16 -1.96 62.16 -9.09
N GLY A 17 -2.50 60.94 -8.86
CA GLY A 17 -3.43 60.29 -9.79
C GLY A 17 -4.10 59.10 -9.09
N LYS A 18 -5.33 59.30 -8.61
CA LYS A 18 -6.27 58.29 -8.16
C LYS A 18 -6.63 57.39 -9.36
N SER A 19 -6.64 56.08 -9.17
CA SER A 19 -7.65 55.21 -9.79
C SER A 19 -7.63 53.80 -9.13
N ALA A 20 -8.79 53.47 -8.54
CA ALA A 20 -9.50 52.17 -8.51
C ALA A 20 -8.66 50.91 -8.30
N GLY A 21 -8.73 50.26 -7.18
CA GLY A 21 -9.72 49.26 -6.72
C GLY A 21 -9.92 48.11 -7.67
N ALA A 22 -9.25 46.96 -7.38
CA ALA A 22 -9.85 45.61 -7.42
C ALA A 22 -8.72 44.55 -7.27
N THR A 23 -9.02 43.56 -6.48
CA THR A 23 -8.41 42.22 -6.42
C THR A 23 -6.99 42.11 -5.83
N ASN A 24 -6.94 42.07 -4.51
CA ASN A 24 -5.86 41.40 -3.83
C ASN A 24 -6.39 40.66 -2.58
N THR A 25 -7.25 39.66 -2.83
CA THR A 25 -7.83 38.80 -1.78
C THR A 25 -7.28 37.38 -1.78
N LYS A 26 -6.14 37.12 -2.45
CA LYS A 26 -5.52 35.79 -2.49
C LYS A 26 -4.13 35.68 -1.89
N SER A 27 -3.56 36.76 -1.39
CA SER A 27 -2.21 36.77 -0.79
C SER A 27 -2.17 36.99 0.72
N GLU A 28 -3.29 37.23 1.38
CA GLU A 28 -3.31 37.51 2.83
C GLU A 28 -3.46 36.27 3.71
N ASP A 29 -3.92 35.12 3.16
CA ASP A 29 -4.09 33.88 3.96
C ASP A 29 -2.76 33.11 4.21
N LYS A 30 -1.68 33.45 3.54
CA LYS A 30 -0.39 32.75 3.72
C LYS A 30 0.40 33.20 4.94
N ASN A 31 0.10 34.36 5.52
CA ASN A 31 0.93 34.98 6.55
C ASN A 31 0.33 34.93 7.97
N SER A 32 -0.81 34.26 8.17
CA SER A 32 -1.43 34.18 9.51
C SER A 32 -0.99 32.97 10.34
N ASN A 33 -0.14 32.09 9.79
CA ASN A 33 0.28 30.84 10.46
C ASN A 33 1.69 30.91 11.07
N ASP A 34 2.42 32.02 10.89
CA ASP A 34 3.74 32.20 11.49
C ASP A 34 3.60 32.31 13.03
N GLY A 35 3.84 31.19 13.71
CA GLY A 35 3.86 31.09 15.18
C GLY A 35 2.86 30.15 15.83
N LYS A 36 1.93 29.54 15.08
CA LYS A 36 1.03 28.53 15.64
C LYS A 36 1.66 27.14 15.55
N ILE A 37 1.88 26.52 16.71
CA ILE A 37 2.42 25.16 16.84
C ILE A 37 1.48 24.11 16.22
N PHE A 38 0.18 24.39 16.15
CA PHE A 38 -0.86 23.50 15.62
C PHE A 38 -1.96 24.29 14.94
N VAL A 39 -2.34 23.89 13.72
CA VAL A 39 -3.34 24.58 12.88
C VAL A 39 -4.39 23.57 12.42
N PRO A 40 -5.48 23.35 13.22
CA PRO A 40 -6.51 22.32 12.91
C PRO A 40 -7.21 22.52 11.55
N SER A 41 -7.30 23.77 11.05
CA SER A 41 -7.91 24.05 9.74
C SER A 41 -7.17 23.40 8.57
N LEU A 42 -5.85 23.16 8.69
CA LEU A 42 -5.05 22.49 7.66
C LEU A 42 -5.44 21.01 7.50
N ILE A 43 -5.91 20.36 8.56
CA ILE A 43 -6.42 18.97 8.49
C ILE A 43 -7.56 18.91 7.47
N LEU A 44 -8.54 19.82 7.58
CA LEU A 44 -9.68 19.87 6.66
C LEU A 44 -9.26 20.28 5.24
N GLN A 45 -8.27 21.16 5.09
CA GLN A 45 -7.75 21.59 3.78
C GLN A 45 -6.99 20.47 3.07
N PHE A 46 -6.26 19.61 3.80
CA PHE A 46 -5.52 18.49 3.24
C PHE A 46 -6.43 17.31 2.84
N MET A 47 -7.52 17.09 3.58
CA MET A 47 -8.44 15.97 3.37
C MET A 47 -8.84 15.73 1.91
N PRO A 48 -9.36 16.72 1.15
CA PRO A 48 -9.80 16.48 -0.24
C PRO A 48 -8.66 16.04 -1.15
N GLN A 49 -7.45 16.60 -0.97
CA GLN A 49 -6.28 16.29 -1.78
C GLN A 49 -5.72 14.91 -1.47
N ILE A 50 -5.76 14.49 -0.20
CA ILE A 50 -5.34 13.16 0.24
C ILE A 50 -6.37 12.12 -0.24
N LEU A 51 -7.67 12.39 -0.09
CA LEU A 51 -8.75 11.51 -0.55
C LEU A 51 -8.72 11.29 -2.08
N ALA A 52 -8.28 12.28 -2.86
CA ALA A 52 -8.09 12.11 -4.30
C ALA A 52 -7.09 10.98 -4.66
N LYS A 53 -6.22 10.57 -3.73
CA LYS A 53 -5.27 9.46 -3.90
C LYS A 53 -5.77 8.12 -3.31
N LEU A 54 -6.94 8.12 -2.67
CA LEU A 54 -7.54 6.91 -2.12
C LEU A 54 -7.73 5.79 -3.17
N PRO A 55 -8.17 6.07 -4.42
CA PRO A 55 -8.35 5.03 -5.42
C PRO A 55 -7.09 4.21 -5.69
N ILE A 56 -5.88 4.82 -5.66
CA ILE A 56 -4.63 4.09 -5.89
C ILE A 56 -4.27 3.20 -4.70
N THR A 57 -4.54 3.65 -3.47
CA THR A 57 -4.37 2.86 -2.25
C THR A 57 -5.30 1.64 -2.25
N ILE A 58 -6.56 1.83 -2.61
CA ILE A 58 -7.56 0.78 -2.75
C ILE A 58 -7.16 -0.21 -3.85
N LEU A 59 -6.73 0.28 -5.01
CA LEU A 59 -6.25 -0.56 -6.11
C LEU A 59 -5.08 -1.45 -5.65
N MET A 60 -4.07 -0.86 -4.99
CA MET A 60 -2.92 -1.62 -4.47
C MET A 60 -3.37 -2.71 -3.50
N THR A 61 -4.28 -2.38 -2.58
CA THR A 61 -4.80 -3.32 -1.59
C THR A 61 -5.52 -4.50 -2.26
N PHE A 62 -6.53 -4.23 -3.10
CA PHE A 62 -7.35 -5.30 -3.66
C PHE A 62 -6.62 -6.14 -4.71
N VAL A 63 -5.77 -5.55 -5.55
CA VAL A 63 -4.98 -6.32 -6.52
C VAL A 63 -3.98 -7.21 -5.80
N SER A 64 -3.25 -6.68 -4.81
CA SER A 64 -2.30 -7.50 -4.04
C SER A 64 -3.01 -8.58 -3.21
N ALA A 65 -4.19 -8.28 -2.64
CA ALA A 65 -4.99 -9.27 -1.94
C ALA A 65 -5.46 -10.40 -2.89
N ALA A 66 -5.93 -10.06 -4.08
CA ALA A 66 -6.35 -11.06 -5.07
C ALA A 66 -5.20 -11.98 -5.48
N ILE A 67 -4.01 -11.41 -5.76
CA ILE A 67 -2.78 -12.17 -6.03
C ILE A 67 -2.46 -13.06 -4.82
N GLY A 68 -2.48 -12.49 -3.62
CA GLY A 68 -2.21 -13.18 -2.37
C GLY A 68 -3.15 -14.36 -2.12
N LEU A 69 -4.46 -14.17 -2.30
CA LEU A 69 -5.47 -15.21 -2.13
C LEU A 69 -5.26 -16.39 -3.10
N VAL A 70 -5.07 -16.10 -4.38
CA VAL A 70 -4.89 -17.13 -5.42
C VAL A 70 -3.60 -17.92 -5.18
N LEU A 71 -2.48 -17.24 -5.02
CA LEU A 71 -1.18 -17.89 -4.77
C LEU A 71 -1.16 -18.58 -3.39
N GLY A 72 -1.68 -17.91 -2.36
CA GLY A 72 -1.72 -18.44 -1.00
C GLY A 72 -2.53 -19.73 -0.88
N PHE A 73 -3.68 -19.80 -1.55
CA PHE A 73 -4.45 -21.04 -1.60
C PHE A 73 -3.67 -22.18 -2.25
N GLY A 74 -3.02 -21.93 -3.41
CA GLY A 74 -2.15 -22.91 -4.07
C GLY A 74 -0.99 -23.38 -3.19
N ILE A 75 -0.32 -22.44 -2.50
CA ILE A 75 0.77 -22.72 -1.56
C ILE A 75 0.25 -23.56 -0.37
N ALA A 76 -0.93 -23.24 0.17
CA ALA A 76 -1.53 -24.00 1.27
C ALA A 76 -1.76 -25.46 0.89
N LEU A 77 -2.36 -25.70 -0.29
CA LEU A 77 -2.58 -27.05 -0.79
C LEU A 77 -1.28 -27.82 -1.02
N ALA A 78 -0.24 -27.15 -1.55
CA ALA A 78 1.07 -27.76 -1.73
C ALA A 78 1.74 -28.13 -0.40
N LYS A 79 1.57 -27.31 0.64
CA LYS A 79 2.15 -27.53 1.98
C LYS A 79 1.42 -28.62 2.77
N ILE A 80 0.14 -28.89 2.50
CA ILE A 80 -0.60 -29.98 3.16
C ILE A 80 -0.04 -31.34 2.76
N LYS A 81 0.50 -31.49 1.54
CA LYS A 81 1.22 -32.70 1.10
C LYS A 81 2.64 -32.72 1.65
N LYS A 82 2.81 -33.21 2.87
CA LYS A 82 4.06 -33.10 3.68
C LYS A 82 5.35 -33.66 3.04
N ASP A 83 5.26 -34.65 2.15
CA ASP A 83 6.43 -35.41 1.70
C ASP A 83 6.93 -35.00 0.29
N SER A 84 6.61 -33.82 -0.17
CA SER A 84 7.08 -33.32 -1.46
C SER A 84 8.17 -32.23 -1.31
N GLY A 85 9.20 -32.25 -2.16
CA GLY A 85 10.19 -31.17 -2.20
C GLY A 85 9.56 -29.80 -2.41
N LEU A 86 8.39 -29.75 -3.09
CA LEU A 86 7.58 -28.54 -3.27
C LEU A 86 7.06 -28.01 -1.93
N SER A 87 6.64 -28.88 -1.01
CA SER A 87 6.21 -28.48 0.34
C SER A 87 7.34 -27.83 1.12
N GLN A 88 8.55 -28.40 1.02
CA GLN A 88 9.74 -27.83 1.68
C GLN A 88 10.11 -26.47 1.10
N PHE A 89 10.10 -26.34 -0.23
CA PHE A 89 10.33 -25.06 -0.91
C PHE A 89 9.35 -23.97 -0.44
N PHE A 90 8.03 -24.25 -0.45
CA PHE A 90 7.05 -23.28 0.00
C PHE A 90 7.11 -23.00 1.50
N THR A 91 7.55 -23.97 2.31
CA THR A 91 7.79 -23.73 3.73
C THR A 91 8.91 -22.73 3.94
N LEU A 92 10.01 -22.87 3.22
CA LEU A 92 11.12 -21.91 3.24
C LEU A 92 10.69 -20.54 2.71
N PHE A 93 9.96 -20.49 1.59
CA PHE A 93 9.41 -19.25 1.04
C PHE A 93 8.53 -18.50 2.05
N VAL A 94 7.56 -19.19 2.66
CA VAL A 94 6.65 -18.59 3.66
C VAL A 94 7.43 -18.14 4.90
N SER A 95 8.41 -18.92 5.35
CA SER A 95 9.28 -18.54 6.46
C SER A 95 10.06 -17.26 6.16
N PHE A 96 10.64 -17.14 4.96
CA PHE A 96 11.36 -15.94 4.53
C PHE A 96 10.43 -14.72 4.45
N MET A 97 9.27 -14.86 3.77
CA MET A 97 8.33 -13.74 3.58
C MET A 97 7.73 -13.25 4.89
N ARG A 98 7.45 -14.14 5.84
CA ARG A 98 6.93 -13.77 7.17
C ARG A 98 8.01 -13.33 8.15
N GLY A 99 9.26 -13.73 7.92
CA GLY A 99 10.42 -13.41 8.77
C GLY A 99 11.14 -12.12 8.38
N THR A 100 10.81 -11.51 7.23
CA THR A 100 11.48 -10.28 6.76
C THR A 100 10.51 -9.09 6.75
N PRO A 101 11.00 -7.85 7.03
CA PRO A 101 10.15 -6.67 6.98
C PRO A 101 9.58 -6.42 5.57
N GLN A 102 8.30 -6.08 5.49
CA GLN A 102 7.61 -5.80 4.22
C GLN A 102 8.28 -4.69 3.40
N LEU A 103 8.83 -3.66 4.07
CA LEU A 103 9.59 -2.59 3.43
C LEU A 103 10.84 -3.11 2.70
N VAL A 104 11.56 -4.06 3.31
CA VAL A 104 12.74 -4.68 2.70
C VAL A 104 12.35 -5.49 1.47
N GLN A 105 11.24 -6.23 1.54
CA GLN A 105 10.71 -6.99 0.40
C GLN A 105 10.32 -6.07 -0.75
N LEU A 106 9.72 -4.91 -0.45
CA LEU A 106 9.38 -3.89 -1.44
C LEU A 106 10.63 -3.35 -2.14
N PHE A 107 11.70 -3.04 -1.40
CA PHE A 107 12.97 -2.61 -2.00
C PHE A 107 13.65 -3.73 -2.78
N LEU A 108 13.59 -4.98 -2.33
CA LEU A 108 14.12 -6.12 -3.08
C LEU A 108 13.39 -6.29 -4.41
N ALA A 109 12.05 -6.11 -4.44
CA ALA A 109 11.30 -6.12 -5.68
C ALA A 109 11.66 -4.93 -6.57
N PHE A 110 11.67 -3.72 -6.03
CA PHE A 110 11.91 -2.48 -6.80
C PHE A 110 13.33 -2.38 -7.36
N CYS A 111 14.35 -2.77 -6.59
CA CYS A 111 15.75 -2.73 -7.01
C CYS A 111 16.21 -4.04 -7.67
N GLY A 112 15.73 -5.18 -7.16
CA GLY A 112 16.21 -6.50 -7.58
C GLY A 112 15.59 -6.98 -8.89
N PHE A 113 14.30 -6.72 -9.12
CA PHE A 113 13.62 -7.16 -10.34
C PHE A 113 14.25 -6.58 -11.62
N PRO A 114 14.60 -5.28 -11.71
CA PRO A 114 15.33 -4.76 -12.87
C PRO A 114 16.69 -5.42 -13.10
N VAL A 115 17.41 -5.76 -12.02
CA VAL A 115 18.68 -6.48 -12.11
C VAL A 115 18.46 -7.89 -12.69
N PHE A 116 17.45 -8.58 -12.20
CA PHE A 116 17.07 -9.90 -12.68
C PHE A 116 16.65 -9.88 -14.15
N VAL A 117 15.85 -8.91 -14.58
CA VAL A 117 15.45 -8.75 -15.99
C VAL A 117 16.66 -8.45 -16.89
N LYS A 118 17.59 -7.61 -16.45
CA LYS A 118 18.83 -7.36 -17.19
C LYS A 118 19.66 -8.64 -17.35
N TRP A 119 19.75 -9.45 -16.30
CA TRP A 119 20.43 -10.75 -16.38
C TRP A 119 19.74 -11.69 -17.39
N ILE A 120 18.40 -11.78 -17.39
CA ILE A 120 17.64 -12.55 -18.38
C ILE A 120 17.91 -12.04 -19.80
N ASN A 121 17.87 -10.72 -20.02
CA ASN A 121 18.17 -10.14 -21.32
C ASN A 121 19.55 -10.58 -21.85
N GLN A 122 20.55 -10.62 -20.96
CA GLN A 122 21.91 -11.07 -21.33
C GLN A 122 21.97 -12.56 -21.64
N GLN A 123 21.24 -13.42 -20.90
CA GLN A 123 21.30 -14.87 -21.12
C GLN A 123 20.50 -15.34 -22.36
N PHE A 124 19.35 -14.70 -22.59
CA PHE A 124 18.39 -15.16 -23.60
C PHE A 124 18.30 -14.23 -24.83
N GLY A 125 19.11 -13.16 -24.88
CA GLY A 125 19.08 -12.20 -26.00
C GLY A 125 17.80 -11.37 -26.06
N TRP A 126 17.07 -11.27 -24.93
CA TRP A 126 15.87 -10.45 -24.85
C TRP A 126 16.24 -8.97 -24.65
N SER A 127 15.33 -8.06 -25.04
CA SER A 127 15.52 -6.61 -24.94
C SER A 127 14.40 -5.94 -24.13
N ILE A 128 14.04 -6.52 -22.99
CA ILE A 128 13.02 -5.96 -22.11
C ILE A 128 13.59 -4.70 -21.45
N ASP A 129 12.99 -3.53 -21.71
CA ASP A 129 13.36 -2.27 -21.08
C ASP A 129 12.69 -2.15 -19.71
N THR A 130 13.49 -2.27 -18.65
CA THR A 130 13.03 -2.17 -17.26
C THR A 130 12.57 -0.76 -16.86
N ASN A 131 12.97 0.29 -17.61
CA ASN A 131 12.58 1.66 -17.31
C ASN A 131 11.10 1.94 -17.68
N GLN A 132 10.52 1.11 -18.54
CA GLN A 132 9.11 1.21 -18.94
C GLN A 132 8.16 0.51 -17.96
N ILE A 133 8.67 -0.25 -16.99
CA ILE A 133 7.84 -0.98 -16.03
C ILE A 133 7.35 -0.01 -14.95
N PRO A 134 6.02 0.19 -14.83
CA PRO A 134 5.47 1.08 -13.80
C PRO A 134 5.83 0.62 -12.38
N ALA A 135 6.08 1.57 -11.47
CA ALA A 135 6.40 1.27 -10.07
C ALA A 135 5.33 0.41 -9.37
N LEU A 136 4.07 0.53 -9.79
CA LEU A 136 2.94 -0.30 -9.29
C LEU A 136 3.16 -1.81 -9.48
N VAL A 137 3.85 -2.23 -10.55
CA VAL A 137 4.13 -3.66 -10.80
C VAL A 137 5.01 -4.24 -9.69
N TYR A 138 6.03 -3.50 -9.28
CA TYR A 138 6.90 -3.92 -8.18
C TYR A 138 6.16 -4.01 -6.85
N VAL A 139 5.22 -3.08 -6.61
CA VAL A 139 4.35 -3.11 -5.42
C VAL A 139 3.45 -4.33 -5.45
N PHE A 140 2.81 -4.63 -6.58
CA PHE A 140 1.96 -5.83 -6.72
C PHE A 140 2.74 -7.12 -6.51
N ILE A 141 3.97 -7.20 -7.01
CA ILE A 141 4.85 -8.36 -6.78
C ILE A 141 5.18 -8.48 -5.28
N ALA A 142 5.69 -7.41 -4.68
CA ALA A 142 6.13 -7.45 -3.28
C ALA A 142 4.97 -7.74 -2.33
N PHE A 143 3.89 -6.97 -2.44
CA PHE A 143 2.74 -7.09 -1.53
C PHE A 143 1.92 -8.34 -1.83
N GLY A 144 1.76 -8.72 -3.10
CA GLY A 144 1.07 -9.94 -3.47
C GLY A 144 1.79 -11.21 -2.99
N LEU A 145 3.12 -11.28 -3.09
CA LEU A 145 3.90 -12.40 -2.56
C LEU A 145 3.92 -12.43 -1.02
N ASN A 146 4.01 -11.26 -0.39
CA ASN A 146 3.90 -11.16 1.06
C ASN A 146 2.53 -11.65 1.53
N GLU A 147 1.46 -11.16 0.94
CA GLU A 147 0.08 -11.57 1.25
C GLU A 147 -0.14 -13.06 0.97
N ALA A 148 0.44 -13.61 -0.11
CA ALA A 148 0.37 -15.04 -0.41
C ALA A 148 0.99 -15.91 0.71
N ALA A 149 2.06 -15.44 1.34
CA ALA A 149 2.67 -16.16 2.45
C ALA A 149 1.75 -16.18 3.69
N TYR A 150 1.11 -15.05 4.04
CA TYR A 150 0.18 -14.97 5.15
C TYR A 150 -1.11 -15.76 4.88
N THR A 151 -1.73 -15.54 3.73
CA THR A 151 -2.98 -16.23 3.35
C THR A 151 -2.78 -17.74 3.20
N SER A 152 -1.59 -18.19 2.78
CA SER A 152 -1.28 -19.63 2.72
C SER A 152 -1.36 -20.32 4.09
N GLU A 153 -0.88 -19.67 5.15
CA GLU A 153 -0.99 -20.20 6.50
C GLU A 153 -2.42 -20.13 7.04
N ILE A 154 -3.16 -19.07 6.70
CA ILE A 154 -4.58 -18.95 7.04
C ILE A 154 -5.37 -20.12 6.44
N PHE A 155 -5.23 -20.36 5.13
CA PHE A 155 -5.90 -21.48 4.47
C PHE A 155 -5.43 -22.83 5.00
N ARG A 156 -4.12 -23.01 5.20
CA ARG A 156 -3.59 -24.27 5.72
C ARG A 156 -4.12 -24.58 7.12
N SER A 157 -4.14 -23.59 8.01
CA SER A 157 -4.66 -23.79 9.37
C SER A 157 -6.18 -24.05 9.37
N ALA A 158 -6.93 -23.34 8.54
CA ALA A 158 -8.37 -23.50 8.42
C ALA A 158 -8.74 -24.88 7.83
N ILE A 159 -8.02 -25.36 6.80
CA ILE A 159 -8.25 -26.71 6.24
C ILE A 159 -7.93 -27.79 7.27
N LEU A 160 -6.86 -27.61 8.05
CA LEU A 160 -6.46 -28.59 9.08
C LEU A 160 -7.33 -28.53 10.35
N SER A 161 -8.17 -27.51 10.54
CA SER A 161 -9.09 -27.41 11.67
C SER A 161 -10.42 -28.14 11.44
N VAL A 162 -10.71 -28.56 10.21
CA VAL A 162 -11.92 -29.33 9.91
C VAL A 162 -11.83 -30.71 10.55
N ASP A 163 -12.90 -31.14 11.22
CA ASP A 163 -12.91 -32.40 11.94
C ASP A 163 -12.69 -33.59 11.00
N ASN A 164 -11.79 -34.48 11.39
CA ASN A 164 -11.53 -35.70 10.64
C ASN A 164 -12.76 -36.62 10.53
N SER A 165 -13.67 -36.57 11.50
CA SER A 165 -14.94 -37.31 11.45
C SER A 165 -15.82 -36.93 10.26
N GLU A 166 -15.85 -35.62 9.89
CA GLU A 166 -16.57 -35.17 8.69
C GLU A 166 -15.94 -35.74 7.42
N VAL A 167 -14.59 -35.76 7.37
CA VAL A 167 -13.83 -36.30 6.23
C VAL A 167 -14.04 -37.81 6.10
N GLU A 168 -14.04 -38.54 7.22
CA GLU A 168 -14.27 -40.01 7.24
C GLU A 168 -15.71 -40.35 6.87
N ALA A 169 -16.70 -39.63 7.39
CA ALA A 169 -18.11 -39.80 7.04
C ALA A 169 -18.32 -39.57 5.53
N ALA A 170 -17.73 -38.51 4.96
CA ALA A 170 -17.80 -38.24 3.52
C ALA A 170 -17.22 -39.41 2.69
N LYS A 171 -16.11 -39.97 3.11
CA LYS A 171 -15.50 -41.13 2.44
C LYS A 171 -16.33 -42.40 2.58
N SER A 172 -16.99 -42.61 3.72
CA SER A 172 -17.83 -43.77 3.98
C SER A 172 -19.05 -43.86 3.05
N ILE A 173 -19.56 -42.70 2.59
CA ILE A 173 -20.63 -42.62 1.59
C ILE A 173 -20.10 -42.60 0.14
N GLY A 174 -18.78 -42.85 -0.08
CA GLY A 174 -18.20 -43.05 -1.41
C GLY A 174 -17.69 -41.75 -2.09
N LEU A 175 -17.55 -40.64 -1.37
CA LEU A 175 -16.97 -39.42 -1.95
C LEU A 175 -15.46 -39.62 -2.19
N THR A 176 -14.99 -39.18 -3.36
CA THR A 176 -13.57 -39.15 -3.68
C THR A 176 -12.86 -38.05 -2.85
N ASN A 177 -11.54 -38.15 -2.69
CA ASN A 177 -10.76 -37.11 -1.98
C ASN A 177 -11.00 -35.71 -2.55
N PHE A 178 -11.14 -35.55 -3.87
CA PHE A 178 -11.44 -34.29 -4.51
C PHE A 178 -12.84 -33.79 -4.14
N GLN A 179 -13.84 -34.65 -4.19
CA GLN A 179 -15.24 -34.32 -3.81
C GLN A 179 -15.33 -33.96 -2.33
N THR A 180 -14.66 -34.70 -1.45
CA THR A 180 -14.58 -34.42 -0.01
C THR A 180 -13.94 -33.05 0.24
N MET A 181 -12.81 -32.74 -0.43
CA MET A 181 -12.15 -31.47 -0.31
C MET A 181 -13.07 -30.29 -0.71
N TRP A 182 -13.74 -30.39 -1.87
CA TRP A 182 -14.52 -29.26 -2.41
C TRP A 182 -15.92 -29.12 -1.81
N ARG A 183 -16.54 -30.23 -1.35
CA ARG A 183 -17.93 -30.22 -0.86
C ARG A 183 -18.03 -30.14 0.66
N ILE A 184 -17.02 -30.60 1.39
CA ILE A 184 -17.03 -30.66 2.86
C ILE A 184 -15.95 -29.79 3.45
N VAL A 185 -14.68 -30.07 3.14
CA VAL A 185 -13.55 -29.42 3.80
C VAL A 185 -13.45 -27.93 3.47
N LEU A 186 -13.55 -27.59 2.19
CA LEU A 186 -13.34 -26.19 1.77
C LEU A 186 -14.42 -25.25 2.27
N PRO A 187 -15.73 -25.56 2.20
CA PRO A 187 -16.77 -24.71 2.78
C PRO A 187 -16.61 -24.52 4.29
N SER A 188 -16.37 -25.60 5.05
CA SER A 188 -16.13 -25.54 6.49
C SER A 188 -14.88 -24.73 6.83
N ALA A 189 -13.78 -24.94 6.09
CA ALA A 189 -12.53 -24.19 6.26
C ALA A 189 -12.69 -22.71 5.94
N LEU A 190 -13.50 -22.32 4.94
CA LEU A 190 -13.70 -20.91 4.58
C LEU A 190 -14.36 -20.12 5.72
N VAL A 191 -15.31 -20.70 6.44
CA VAL A 191 -15.92 -20.04 7.61
C VAL A 191 -14.87 -19.72 8.67
N VAL A 192 -13.93 -20.64 8.92
CA VAL A 192 -12.83 -20.44 9.89
C VAL A 192 -11.78 -19.47 9.35
N ALA A 193 -11.52 -19.47 8.03
CA ALA A 193 -10.54 -18.60 7.39
C ALA A 193 -10.99 -17.14 7.32
N LEU A 194 -12.28 -16.88 7.14
CA LEU A 194 -12.84 -15.58 6.78
C LEU A 194 -12.43 -14.43 7.73
N PRO A 195 -12.53 -14.56 9.07
CA PRO A 195 -12.09 -13.51 9.99
C PRO A 195 -10.60 -13.19 9.86
N ASN A 196 -9.76 -14.22 9.68
CA ASN A 196 -8.33 -14.06 9.53
C ASN A 196 -7.94 -13.43 8.18
N LEU A 197 -8.68 -13.74 7.11
CA LEU A 197 -8.52 -13.08 5.81
C LEU A 197 -8.90 -11.60 5.89
N GLY A 198 -9.97 -11.25 6.63
CA GLY A 198 -10.33 -9.86 6.92
C GLY A 198 -9.20 -9.11 7.64
N ASN A 199 -8.61 -9.71 8.68
CA ASN A 199 -7.47 -9.14 9.39
C ASN A 199 -6.22 -8.98 8.50
N SER A 200 -5.97 -9.94 7.60
CA SER A 200 -4.88 -9.85 6.62
C SER A 200 -5.10 -8.68 5.66
N LEU A 201 -6.32 -8.52 5.14
CA LEU A 201 -6.68 -7.40 4.26
C LEU A 201 -6.49 -6.04 4.95
N LEU A 202 -6.88 -5.90 6.23
CA LEU A 202 -6.65 -4.69 7.03
C LEU A 202 -5.16 -4.40 7.20
N SER A 203 -4.36 -5.44 7.42
CA SER A 203 -2.90 -5.31 7.54
C SER A 203 -2.27 -4.90 6.21
N LEU A 204 -2.73 -5.48 5.11
CA LEU A 204 -2.29 -5.13 3.76
C LEU A 204 -2.64 -3.68 3.41
N LEU A 205 -3.88 -3.23 3.69
CA LEU A 205 -4.29 -1.83 3.49
C LEU A 205 -3.35 -0.87 4.20
N LYS A 206 -3.04 -1.12 5.48
CA LYS A 206 -2.08 -0.31 6.24
C LYS A 206 -0.66 -0.40 5.67
N GLY A 207 -0.26 -1.57 5.20
CA GLY A 207 1.03 -1.83 4.55
C GLY A 207 1.24 -1.08 3.24
N THR A 208 0.15 -0.75 2.49
CA THR A 208 0.28 0.04 1.25
C THR A 208 0.90 1.41 1.49
N SER A 209 0.82 1.95 2.71
CA SER A 209 1.48 3.20 3.08
C SER A 209 2.99 3.21 2.85
N LEU A 210 3.63 2.03 2.71
CA LEU A 210 5.05 1.92 2.38
C LEU A 210 5.35 2.22 0.91
N ALA A 211 4.35 2.17 0.02
CA ALA A 211 4.52 2.35 -1.42
C ALA A 211 5.07 3.73 -1.83
N PHE A 212 4.89 4.75 -0.98
CA PHE A 212 5.47 6.07 -1.24
C PHE A 212 7.01 6.02 -1.31
N THR A 213 7.65 5.06 -0.66
CA THR A 213 9.12 4.91 -0.68
C THR A 213 9.67 4.51 -2.04
N VAL A 214 8.83 3.95 -2.89
CA VAL A 214 9.14 3.57 -4.28
C VAL A 214 8.41 4.45 -5.30
N THR A 215 8.31 5.75 -4.99
CA THR A 215 7.81 6.82 -5.86
C THR A 215 6.30 6.81 -6.17
N ILE A 216 5.51 5.98 -5.52
CA ILE A 216 4.05 5.97 -5.70
C ILE A 216 3.42 7.04 -4.80
N VAL A 217 2.67 7.94 -5.42
CA VAL A 217 1.93 8.98 -4.69
C VAL A 217 0.53 8.43 -4.37
N ASP A 218 0.48 7.64 -3.30
CA ASP A 218 -0.74 7.16 -2.65
C ASP A 218 -1.25 8.15 -1.59
N VAL A 219 -2.18 7.73 -0.73
CA VAL A 219 -2.71 8.52 0.39
C VAL A 219 -1.57 9.01 1.31
N MET A 220 -0.61 8.14 1.64
CA MET A 220 0.53 8.50 2.50
C MET A 220 1.53 9.39 1.77
N GLY A 221 1.84 9.10 0.50
CA GLY A 221 2.72 9.90 -0.34
C GLY A 221 2.20 11.32 -0.53
N GLN A 222 0.91 11.48 -0.81
CA GLN A 222 0.27 12.80 -0.93
C GLN A 222 0.33 13.58 0.38
N THR A 223 0.08 12.90 1.49
CA THR A 223 0.18 13.51 2.82
C THR A 223 1.58 14.09 3.05
N ARG A 224 2.63 13.34 2.73
CA ARG A 224 4.02 13.81 2.90
C ARG A 224 4.35 15.01 2.00
N ILE A 225 3.84 15.04 0.77
CA ILE A 225 4.00 16.17 -0.13
C ILE A 225 3.36 17.44 0.47
N LEU A 226 2.10 17.33 0.92
CA LEU A 226 1.37 18.46 1.50
C LEU A 226 1.98 18.93 2.83
N ALA A 227 2.31 17.99 3.70
CA ALA A 227 2.93 18.27 4.98
C ALA A 227 4.32 18.92 4.82
N GLY A 228 5.12 18.44 3.85
CA GLY A 228 6.44 18.99 3.56
C GLY A 228 6.38 20.40 2.97
N SER A 229 5.42 20.69 2.09
CA SER A 229 5.26 22.02 1.48
C SER A 229 4.80 23.09 2.47
N ASN A 230 4.11 22.70 3.55
CA ASN A 230 3.58 23.61 4.57
C ASN A 230 4.33 23.51 5.91
N LEU A 231 5.29 22.59 6.05
CA LEU A 231 5.99 22.26 7.30
C LEU A 231 5.04 21.84 8.45
N CYS A 232 3.86 21.30 8.10
CA CYS A 232 2.80 20.91 9.01
C CYS A 232 2.60 19.37 9.01
N PHE A 233 3.63 18.64 9.43
CA PHE A 233 3.65 17.17 9.39
C PHE A 233 2.62 16.55 10.35
N PHE A 234 2.43 17.17 11.53
CA PHE A 234 1.53 16.64 12.54
C PHE A 234 0.06 16.67 12.07
N GLU A 235 -0.38 17.79 11.48
CA GLU A 235 -1.71 17.94 10.90
C GLU A 235 -1.93 16.98 9.72
N GLY A 236 -0.91 16.82 8.86
CA GLY A 236 -0.94 15.86 7.76
C GLY A 236 -1.11 14.43 8.25
N TYR A 237 -0.36 14.03 9.29
CA TYR A 237 -0.47 12.68 9.83
C TYR A 237 -1.79 12.44 10.57
N ILE A 238 -2.40 13.44 11.19
CA ILE A 238 -3.75 13.33 11.74
C ILE A 238 -4.76 13.09 10.60
N ALA A 239 -4.68 13.87 9.53
CA ALA A 239 -5.59 13.72 8.38
C ALA A 239 -5.51 12.31 7.78
N VAL A 240 -4.31 11.80 7.52
CA VAL A 240 -4.13 10.47 6.94
C VAL A 240 -4.54 9.35 7.91
N ALA A 241 -4.31 9.53 9.22
CA ALA A 241 -4.73 8.56 10.23
C ALA A 241 -6.26 8.39 10.25
N ILE A 242 -7.01 9.50 10.16
CA ILE A 242 -8.46 9.48 10.06
C ILE A 242 -8.93 8.75 8.80
N ILE A 243 -8.30 9.01 7.65
CA ILE A 243 -8.65 8.34 6.38
C ILE A 243 -8.43 6.83 6.48
N TYR A 244 -7.26 6.38 6.94
CA TYR A 244 -6.99 4.94 7.12
C TYR A 244 -7.94 4.31 8.11
N TRP A 245 -8.24 4.99 9.23
CA TRP A 245 -9.18 4.50 10.23
C TRP A 245 -10.58 4.28 9.64
N ILE A 246 -11.11 5.26 8.89
CA ILE A 246 -12.40 5.13 8.21
C ILE A 246 -12.37 3.97 7.22
N CYS A 247 -11.31 3.81 6.42
CA CYS A 247 -11.16 2.70 5.50
C CYS A 247 -11.16 1.35 6.23
N CYS A 248 -10.46 1.26 7.37
CA CYS A 248 -10.45 0.05 8.19
C CYS A 248 -11.85 -0.27 8.75
N LEU A 249 -12.59 0.73 9.27
CA LEU A 249 -13.96 0.54 9.75
C LEU A 249 -14.89 0.01 8.66
N VAL A 250 -14.79 0.53 7.42
CA VAL A 250 -15.59 0.05 6.28
C VAL A 250 -15.29 -1.42 5.98
N ILE A 251 -14.02 -1.82 6.01
CA ILE A 251 -13.62 -3.21 5.79
C ILE A 251 -14.10 -4.09 6.95
N GLU A 252 -13.86 -3.72 8.20
CA GLU A 252 -14.31 -4.46 9.39
C GLU A 252 -15.82 -4.68 9.39
N PHE A 253 -16.58 -3.61 9.11
CA PHE A 253 -18.03 -3.70 9.01
C PHE A 253 -18.47 -4.67 7.90
N SER A 254 -17.79 -4.67 6.74
CA SER A 254 -18.08 -5.58 5.65
C SER A 254 -17.86 -7.06 6.01
N PHE A 255 -16.87 -7.35 6.86
CA PHE A 255 -16.58 -8.71 7.34
C PHE A 255 -17.40 -9.11 8.56
N SER A 256 -17.99 -8.17 9.31
CA SER A 256 -18.82 -8.44 10.48
C SER A 256 -20.20 -9.02 10.12
N PHE A 257 -20.61 -8.95 8.85
CA PHE A 257 -21.87 -9.52 8.37
C PHE A 257 -21.77 -10.99 7.96
N PHE A 258 -20.57 -11.57 7.96
CA PHE A 258 -20.31 -12.97 7.63
C PHE A 258 -19.84 -13.76 8.85
#